data_07cdfcc4c8875cbe97dffd60141a9d52
#
_entry.id   07cdfcc4c8875cbe97dffd60141a9d52
#
_cell.length_a   1.000
_cell.length_b   1.000
_cell.length_c   1.000
_cell.angle_alpha   90.00
_cell.angle_beta   90.00
_cell.angle_gamma   90.00
#
_symmetry.space_group_name_H-M   'P 1'
#
loop_
_entity.id
_entity.type
_entity.pdbx_description
1 polymer ?
#
loop_
_entity_poly.entity_id
_entity_poly.type
_entity_poly.pdbx_seq_one_letter_code
_entity_poly.pdbx_strand_id
1 'polypeptide(L)'
;MRELVFALTFTGRAGPVPGSPSLRQARTSAPSQVLRTVLAADGIESGIEHLAGETAVLESRVERRADGSFVEDGTITYGSAGTVSFVTVGTGTVGPSPVSGWQSGAVIWAVTGGDGRFAGARGLITSNFTVNGDGQVVDNHFARLHLPV
;
A
#
# COMPACT_ATOMS: atom_id res chain seq x y z
N MET A 1 12.22 13.91 16.31
CA MET A 1 11.59 12.95 15.38
C MET A 1 12.65 12.06 14.76
N ARG A 2 12.38 10.77 14.70
CA ARG A 2 13.22 9.81 13.99
C ARG A 2 12.54 9.48 12.65
N GLU A 3 13.30 9.57 11.56
CA GLU A 3 12.81 9.21 10.24
C GLU A 3 13.01 7.73 9.98
N LEU A 4 12.00 7.10 9.38
CA LEU A 4 12.03 5.71 8.94
C LEU A 4 11.58 5.66 7.49
N VAL A 5 12.44 5.18 6.59
CA VAL A 5 12.17 5.09 5.15
C VAL A 5 12.30 3.63 4.73
N PHE A 6 11.27 3.11 4.09
CA PHE A 6 11.26 1.73 3.63
C PHE A 6 10.28 1.48 2.49
N ALA A 7 10.47 0.37 1.79
CA ALA A 7 9.58 -0.09 0.74
C ALA A 7 9.16 -1.53 0.99
N LEU A 8 7.89 -1.82 0.69
CA LEU A 8 7.32 -3.17 0.79
C LEU A 8 6.38 -3.42 -0.39
N THR A 9 6.38 -4.66 -0.88
CA THR A 9 5.39 -5.12 -1.85
C THR A 9 4.34 -5.96 -1.14
N PHE A 10 3.11 -5.48 -1.18
CA PHE A 10 1.94 -6.14 -0.61
C PHE A 10 1.21 -6.91 -1.69
N THR A 11 0.73 -8.09 -1.35
CA THR A 11 -0.14 -8.89 -2.21
C THR A 11 -1.37 -9.34 -1.45
N GLY A 12 -2.48 -9.51 -2.14
CA GLY A 12 -3.73 -9.95 -1.52
C GLY A 12 -4.92 -9.67 -2.42
N ARG A 13 -6.02 -9.27 -1.82
CA ARG A 13 -7.28 -9.12 -2.52
C ARG A 13 -8.02 -7.84 -2.14
N ALA A 14 -8.75 -7.33 -3.13
CA ALA A 14 -9.76 -6.29 -2.95
C ALA A 14 -11.08 -6.78 -3.56
N GLY A 15 -12.19 -6.47 -2.91
CA GLY A 15 -13.49 -6.90 -3.38
C GLY A 15 -14.60 -5.96 -2.95
N PRO A 16 -15.80 -6.13 -3.54
CA PRO A 16 -16.95 -5.29 -3.23
C PRO A 16 -17.43 -5.52 -1.80
N VAL A 17 -17.96 -4.45 -1.21
CA VAL A 17 -18.69 -4.54 0.06
C VAL A 17 -20.15 -4.84 -0.27
N PRO A 18 -20.75 -5.90 0.28
CA PRO A 18 -22.15 -6.25 0.02
C PRO A 18 -23.10 -5.07 0.31
N GLY A 19 -23.98 -4.77 -0.64
CA GLY A 19 -24.96 -3.67 -0.51
C GLY A 19 -24.41 -2.27 -0.71
N SER A 20 -23.14 -2.12 -1.06
CA SER A 20 -22.49 -0.81 -1.24
C SER A 20 -21.67 -0.80 -2.52
N PRO A 21 -22.30 -0.50 -3.69
CA PRO A 21 -21.62 -0.63 -5.00
C PRO A 21 -20.36 0.23 -5.17
N SER A 22 -20.27 1.35 -4.47
CA SER A 22 -19.12 2.26 -4.53
C SER A 22 -18.00 1.90 -3.57
N LEU A 23 -18.24 0.98 -2.62
CA LEU A 23 -17.28 0.61 -1.60
C LEU A 23 -16.61 -0.72 -1.91
N ARG A 24 -15.29 -0.76 -1.64
CA ARG A 24 -14.48 -1.96 -1.70
C ARG A 24 -13.70 -2.11 -0.41
N GLN A 25 -13.37 -3.35 -0.06
CA GLN A 25 -12.47 -3.69 1.03
C GLN A 25 -11.22 -4.33 0.45
N ALA A 26 -10.06 -3.94 0.96
CA ALA A 26 -8.80 -4.55 0.59
C ALA A 26 -8.14 -5.17 1.82
N ARG A 27 -7.55 -6.35 1.62
CA ARG A 27 -6.66 -6.99 2.58
C ARG A 27 -5.46 -7.52 1.84
N THR A 28 -4.30 -6.98 2.16
CA THR A 28 -3.03 -7.35 1.56
C THR A 28 -1.98 -7.56 2.63
N SER A 29 -0.93 -8.29 2.30
CA SER A 29 0.17 -8.53 3.23
C SER A 29 1.50 -8.50 2.52
N ALA A 30 2.55 -8.19 3.28
CA ALA A 30 3.93 -8.17 2.81
C ALA A 30 4.83 -8.85 3.83
N PRO A 31 5.61 -9.85 3.43
CA PRO A 31 6.65 -10.38 4.28
C PRO A 31 7.80 -9.38 4.42
N SER A 32 8.66 -9.58 5.40
CA SER A 32 9.94 -8.86 5.47
C SER A 32 10.74 -9.10 4.20
N GLN A 33 11.29 -8.05 3.59
CA GLN A 33 11.87 -8.13 2.26
C GLN A 33 12.84 -7.00 1.97
N VAL A 34 13.67 -7.20 0.95
CA VAL A 34 14.44 -6.16 0.27
C VAL A 34 13.91 -6.05 -1.15
N LEU A 35 13.55 -4.84 -1.55
CA LEU A 35 13.28 -4.52 -2.94
C LEU A 35 14.62 -4.18 -3.59
N ARG A 36 15.11 -5.08 -4.43
CA ARG A 36 16.44 -4.99 -5.02
C ARG A 36 16.35 -4.36 -6.40
N THR A 37 17.19 -3.38 -6.66
CA THR A 37 17.33 -2.74 -7.96
C THR A 37 18.81 -2.61 -8.30
N VAL A 38 19.20 -3.13 -9.47
CA VAL A 38 20.55 -2.99 -10.00
C VAL A 38 20.47 -2.34 -11.37
N LEU A 39 21.21 -1.25 -11.56
CA LEU A 39 21.34 -0.58 -12.85
C LEU A 39 22.55 -1.17 -13.57
N ALA A 40 22.32 -1.77 -14.71
CA ALA A 40 23.37 -2.34 -15.56
C ALA A 40 23.40 -1.61 -16.91
N ALA A 41 24.49 -1.80 -17.68
CA ALA A 41 24.64 -1.13 -18.97
C ALA A 41 23.55 -1.47 -19.99
N ASP A 42 22.96 -2.67 -19.86
CA ASP A 42 21.92 -3.19 -20.73
C ASP A 42 20.51 -3.12 -20.13
N GLY A 43 20.34 -2.49 -18.96
CA GLY A 43 19.01 -2.31 -18.38
C GLY A 43 18.98 -2.29 -16.87
N ILE A 44 17.79 -2.59 -16.33
CA ILE A 44 17.52 -2.64 -14.89
C ILE A 44 17.14 -4.07 -14.50
N GLU A 45 17.86 -4.62 -13.54
CA GLU A 45 17.48 -5.86 -12.89
C GLU A 45 16.77 -5.53 -11.58
N SER A 46 15.62 -6.14 -11.35
CA SER A 46 14.85 -5.92 -10.14
C SER A 46 14.25 -7.22 -9.60
N GLY A 47 14.00 -7.24 -8.31
CA GLY A 47 13.38 -8.38 -7.66
C GLY A 47 13.13 -8.13 -6.19
N ILE A 48 12.42 -9.06 -5.58
CA ILE A 48 12.12 -9.05 -4.15
C ILE A 48 12.90 -10.19 -3.51
N GLU A 49 13.68 -9.86 -2.49
CA GLU A 49 14.38 -10.84 -1.68
C GLU A 49 13.69 -10.93 -0.32
N HIS A 50 13.18 -12.11 0.00
CA HIS A 50 12.51 -12.35 1.28
C HIS A 50 13.54 -12.49 2.40
N LEU A 51 13.28 -11.82 3.51
CA LEU A 51 14.10 -11.88 4.71
C LEU A 51 13.34 -12.57 5.85
N ALA A 52 14.08 -13.16 6.77
CA ALA A 52 13.48 -13.62 8.01
C ALA A 52 12.91 -12.43 8.79
N GLY A 53 11.70 -12.56 9.29
CA GLY A 53 11.03 -11.49 10.01
C GLY A 53 9.52 -11.66 10.03
N GLU A 54 8.85 -10.64 10.51
CA GLU A 54 7.40 -10.62 10.62
C GLU A 54 6.76 -10.11 9.33
N THR A 55 5.44 -10.22 9.27
CA THR A 55 4.62 -9.83 8.10
C THR A 55 3.84 -8.56 8.41
N ALA A 56 3.76 -7.66 7.44
CA ALA A 56 2.87 -6.51 7.49
C ALA A 56 1.51 -6.87 6.87
N VAL A 57 0.43 -6.34 7.44
CA VAL A 57 -0.94 -6.55 6.95
C VAL A 57 -1.63 -5.20 6.81
N LEU A 58 -2.15 -4.95 5.61
CA LEU A 58 -3.00 -3.79 5.31
C LEU A 58 -4.46 -4.24 5.29
N GLU A 59 -5.30 -3.45 5.93
CA GLU A 59 -6.76 -3.54 5.79
C GLU A 59 -7.29 -2.15 5.50
N SER A 60 -8.06 -2.02 4.42
CA SER A 60 -8.55 -0.73 3.99
C SER A 60 -9.96 -0.78 3.42
N ARG A 61 -10.56 0.40 3.34
CA ARG A 61 -11.81 0.65 2.67
C ARG A 61 -11.54 1.65 1.55
N VAL A 62 -12.01 1.33 0.35
CA VAL A 62 -11.85 2.13 -0.86
C VAL A 62 -13.21 2.61 -1.31
N GLU A 63 -13.39 3.92 -1.46
CA GLU A 63 -14.60 4.50 -2.04
C GLU A 63 -14.28 5.01 -3.44
N ARG A 64 -14.90 4.39 -4.44
CA ARG A 64 -14.77 4.79 -5.84
C ARG A 64 -15.75 5.90 -6.16
N ARG A 65 -15.31 6.82 -7.04
CA ARG A 65 -16.10 7.93 -7.55
C ARG A 65 -16.44 7.71 -9.03
N ALA A 66 -17.48 8.41 -9.50
CA ALA A 66 -17.97 8.29 -10.87
C ALA A 66 -16.93 8.70 -11.92
N ASP A 67 -15.98 9.58 -11.57
CA ASP A 67 -14.92 10.04 -12.47
C ASP A 67 -13.72 9.10 -12.57
N GLY A 68 -13.77 7.93 -11.90
CA GLY A 68 -12.70 6.95 -11.88
C GLY A 68 -11.64 7.19 -10.78
N SER A 69 -11.75 8.29 -10.03
CA SER A 69 -10.91 8.52 -8.86
C SER A 69 -11.43 7.74 -7.66
N PHE A 70 -10.62 7.67 -6.60
CA PHE A 70 -11.03 7.02 -5.35
C PHE A 70 -10.36 7.67 -4.15
N VAL A 71 -10.93 7.42 -2.99
CA VAL A 71 -10.31 7.69 -1.68
C VAL A 71 -10.23 6.38 -0.91
N GLU A 72 -9.22 6.27 -0.09
CA GLU A 72 -8.96 5.06 0.69
C GLU A 72 -8.50 5.44 2.08
N ASP A 73 -9.03 4.76 3.08
CA ASP A 73 -8.58 4.86 4.46
C ASP A 73 -8.42 3.46 5.06
N GLY A 74 -7.56 3.35 6.04
CA GLY A 74 -7.33 2.06 6.66
C GLY A 74 -6.17 2.05 7.62
N THR A 75 -5.66 0.85 7.86
CA THR A 75 -4.57 0.58 8.79
C THR A 75 -3.55 -0.36 8.16
N ILE A 76 -2.31 -0.21 8.58
CA ILE A 76 -1.24 -1.17 8.28
C ILE A 76 -0.62 -1.60 9.60
N THR A 77 -0.68 -2.88 9.88
CA THR A 77 -0.04 -3.49 11.05
C THR A 77 1.31 -4.06 10.62
N TYR A 78 2.38 -3.53 11.19
CA TYR A 78 3.74 -3.97 10.87
C TYR A 78 4.21 -4.99 11.91
N GLY A 79 3.72 -6.23 11.77
CA GLY A 79 4.04 -7.31 12.69
C GLY A 79 3.62 -6.98 14.12
N SER A 80 4.47 -7.33 15.07
CA SER A 80 4.25 -7.02 16.51
C SER A 80 4.69 -5.61 16.90
N ALA A 81 5.28 -4.85 15.98
CA ALA A 81 5.75 -3.48 16.28
C ALA A 81 4.60 -2.50 16.53
N GLY A 82 3.50 -2.65 15.81
CA GLY A 82 2.34 -1.78 15.96
C GLY A 82 1.66 -1.48 14.63
N THR A 83 0.69 -0.59 14.70
CA THR A 83 -0.20 -0.26 13.57
C THR A 83 -0.15 1.22 13.29
N VAL A 84 -0.18 1.60 12.01
CA VAL A 84 -0.41 2.98 11.58
C VAL A 84 -1.80 3.09 10.97
N SER A 85 -2.42 4.27 11.10
CA SER A 85 -3.67 4.62 10.44
C SER A 85 -3.39 5.63 9.35
N PHE A 86 -4.12 5.56 8.25
CA PHE A 86 -3.91 6.45 7.11
C PHE A 86 -5.21 6.89 6.46
N VAL A 87 -5.15 8.02 5.78
CA VAL A 87 -6.20 8.56 4.92
C VAL A 87 -5.58 9.05 3.62
N THR A 88 -6.37 9.10 2.56
CA THR A 88 -5.90 9.58 1.25
C THR A 88 -5.63 11.07 1.27
N VAL A 89 -4.52 11.50 0.67
CA VAL A 89 -4.23 12.89 0.33
C VAL A 89 -4.79 13.15 -1.06
N GLY A 90 -5.78 14.04 -1.16
CA GLY A 90 -6.47 14.26 -2.43
C GLY A 90 -7.29 13.04 -2.85
N THR A 91 -7.00 12.52 -4.03
CA THR A 91 -7.64 11.31 -4.56
C THR A 91 -6.60 10.39 -5.21
N GLY A 92 -6.90 9.10 -5.23
CA GLY A 92 -6.16 8.14 -6.03
C GLY A 92 -6.65 8.07 -7.46
N THR A 93 -5.84 7.49 -8.33
CA THR A 93 -6.16 7.25 -9.74
C THR A 93 -6.06 5.76 -10.06
N VAL A 94 -6.95 5.29 -10.93
CA VAL A 94 -6.93 3.92 -11.43
C VAL A 94 -7.45 3.91 -12.86
N GLY A 95 -6.82 3.12 -13.71
CA GLY A 95 -7.21 2.97 -15.10
C GLY A 95 -6.64 1.72 -15.73
N PRO A 96 -6.93 1.48 -17.03
CA PRO A 96 -6.44 0.29 -17.72
C PRO A 96 -4.93 0.20 -17.71
N SER A 97 -4.41 -0.99 -17.40
CA SER A 97 -3.00 -1.34 -17.54
C SER A 97 -2.70 -1.71 -18.99
N PRO A 98 -1.45 -1.57 -19.47
CA PRO A 98 -1.04 -2.16 -20.74
C PRO A 98 -1.20 -3.69 -20.78
N VAL A 99 -1.27 -4.34 -19.62
CA VAL A 99 -1.52 -5.79 -19.54
C VAL A 99 -3.02 -6.02 -19.50
N SER A 100 -3.52 -6.79 -20.48
CA SER A 100 -4.94 -7.09 -20.61
C SER A 100 -5.49 -7.77 -19.34
N GLY A 101 -6.68 -7.32 -18.91
CA GLY A 101 -7.34 -7.83 -17.69
C GLY A 101 -6.87 -7.18 -16.39
N TRP A 102 -5.90 -6.28 -16.45
CA TRP A 102 -5.38 -5.57 -15.29
C TRP A 102 -5.68 -4.08 -15.37
N GLN A 103 -5.83 -3.49 -14.21
CA GLN A 103 -5.81 -2.04 -14.00
C GLN A 103 -4.59 -1.68 -13.18
N SER A 104 -4.10 -0.47 -13.35
CA SER A 104 -3.02 0.08 -12.54
C SER A 104 -3.40 1.45 -12.00
N GLY A 105 -2.86 1.78 -10.86
CA GLY A 105 -3.16 3.04 -10.22
C GLY A 105 -2.15 3.42 -9.15
N ALA A 106 -2.40 4.57 -8.56
CA ALA A 106 -1.55 5.10 -7.50
C ALA A 106 -2.35 5.99 -6.56
N VAL A 107 -1.90 6.09 -5.33
CA VAL A 107 -2.49 6.95 -4.31
C VAL A 107 -1.43 7.35 -3.30
N ILE A 108 -1.60 8.50 -2.69
CA ILE A 108 -0.77 8.98 -1.59
C ILE A 108 -1.62 8.96 -0.32
N TRP A 109 -1.08 8.36 0.73
CA TRP A 109 -1.72 8.33 2.05
C TRP A 109 -0.94 9.17 3.05
N ALA A 110 -1.65 9.97 3.84
CA ALA A 110 -1.11 10.61 5.03
C ALA A 110 -1.31 9.69 6.24
N VAL A 111 -0.24 9.44 6.97
CA VAL A 111 -0.30 8.71 8.23
C VAL A 111 -0.81 9.67 9.31
N THR A 112 -1.93 9.33 9.92
CA THR A 112 -2.62 10.18 10.90
C THR A 112 -2.30 9.83 12.35
N GLY A 113 -1.64 8.71 12.57
CA GLY A 113 -1.25 8.23 13.88
C GLY A 113 -0.98 6.74 13.87
N GLY A 114 -0.81 6.19 15.05
CA GLY A 114 -0.56 4.76 15.21
C GLY A 114 -0.50 4.35 16.67
N ASP A 115 -0.17 3.10 16.89
CA ASP A 115 0.03 2.54 18.22
C ASP A 115 1.35 1.78 18.32
N GLY A 116 1.65 1.24 19.50
CA GLY A 116 2.90 0.53 19.74
C GLY A 116 4.11 1.40 19.43
N ARG A 117 5.01 0.88 18.63
CA ARG A 117 6.20 1.62 18.18
C ARG A 117 5.86 2.77 17.24
N PHE A 118 4.65 2.83 16.73
CA PHE A 118 4.17 3.87 15.82
C PHE A 118 3.27 4.91 16.50
N ALA A 119 3.21 4.91 17.82
CA ALA A 119 2.46 5.91 18.58
C ALA A 119 2.94 7.31 18.18
N GLY A 120 2.02 8.18 17.76
CA GLY A 120 2.33 9.53 17.30
C GLY A 120 2.98 9.62 15.92
N ALA A 121 3.02 8.54 15.16
CA ALA A 121 3.60 8.54 13.81
C ALA A 121 2.89 9.52 12.88
N ARG A 122 3.66 10.15 12.00
CA ARG A 122 3.21 10.99 10.89
C ARG A 122 4.06 10.67 9.68
N GLY A 123 3.60 11.03 8.52
CA GLY A 123 4.35 10.87 7.29
C GLY A 123 3.46 10.54 6.11
N LEU A 124 4.11 10.11 5.03
CA LEU A 124 3.44 9.75 3.78
C LEU A 124 3.82 8.33 3.37
N ILE A 125 2.83 7.63 2.80
CA ILE A 125 3.03 6.36 2.11
C ILE A 125 2.48 6.54 0.70
N THR A 126 3.28 6.21 -0.30
CA THR A 126 2.80 6.16 -1.68
C THR A 126 2.53 4.71 -2.05
N SER A 127 1.43 4.49 -2.73
CA SER A 127 0.99 3.18 -3.22
C SER A 127 0.96 3.21 -4.73
N ASN A 128 1.61 2.24 -5.35
CA ASN A 128 1.60 2.00 -6.79
C ASN A 128 1.14 0.55 -6.98
N PHE A 129 -0.06 0.36 -7.50
CA PHE A 129 -0.71 -0.95 -7.49
C PHE A 129 -1.21 -1.38 -8.86
N THR A 130 -1.37 -2.69 -8.97
CA THR A 130 -2.15 -3.33 -10.04
C THR A 130 -3.23 -4.21 -9.42
N VAL A 131 -4.36 -4.30 -10.10
CA VAL A 131 -5.49 -5.14 -9.67
C VAL A 131 -6.14 -5.76 -10.89
N ASN A 132 -6.53 -7.03 -10.80
CA ASN A 132 -7.24 -7.73 -11.89
C ASN A 132 -8.74 -7.87 -11.61
N GLY A 133 -9.46 -8.48 -12.55
CA GLY A 133 -10.89 -8.69 -12.46
C GLY A 133 -11.32 -9.63 -11.33
N ASP A 134 -10.42 -10.51 -10.88
CA ASP A 134 -10.67 -11.41 -9.74
C ASP A 134 -10.37 -10.75 -8.39
N GLY A 135 -9.93 -9.50 -8.40
CA GLY A 135 -9.61 -8.76 -7.19
C GLY A 135 -8.21 -9.04 -6.64
N GLN A 136 -7.34 -9.69 -7.40
CA GLN A 136 -5.95 -9.87 -7.00
C GLN A 136 -5.21 -8.54 -7.07
N VAL A 137 -4.50 -8.19 -6.02
CA VAL A 137 -3.77 -6.93 -5.87
C VAL A 137 -2.28 -7.21 -5.68
N VAL A 138 -1.47 -6.43 -6.40
CA VAL A 138 -0.04 -6.28 -6.12
C VAL A 138 0.23 -4.80 -5.93
N ASP A 139 0.70 -4.41 -4.76
CA ASP A 139 0.81 -3.02 -4.35
C ASP A 139 2.18 -2.72 -3.77
N ASN A 140 2.91 -1.82 -4.42
CA ASN A 140 4.22 -1.39 -3.95
C ASN A 140 4.08 -0.13 -3.11
N HIS A 141 4.48 -0.21 -1.85
CA HIS A 141 4.50 0.93 -0.95
C HIS A 141 5.91 1.49 -0.84
N PHE A 142 6.00 2.82 -0.85
CA PHE A 142 7.17 3.54 -0.38
C PHE A 142 6.74 4.43 0.78
N ALA A 143 7.33 4.22 1.95
CA ALA A 143 6.95 4.90 3.18
C ALA A 143 8.07 5.81 3.68
N ARG A 144 7.68 7.00 4.12
CA ARG A 144 8.53 7.92 4.90
C ARG A 144 7.74 8.30 6.14
N LEU A 145 8.12 7.74 7.26
CA LEU A 145 7.47 7.98 8.54
C LEU A 145 8.37 8.78 9.46
N HIS A 146 7.75 9.60 10.28
CA HIS A 146 8.42 10.35 11.35
C HIS A 146 7.82 9.91 12.68
N LEU A 147 8.66 9.38 13.53
CA LEU A 147 8.26 8.85 14.84
C LEU A 147 8.77 9.78 15.94
N PRO A 148 7.95 10.03 16.99
CA PRO A 148 8.45 10.72 18.19
C PRO A 148 9.63 9.99 18.80
N VAL A 149 10.56 10.73 19.34
CA VAL A 149 11.70 10.18 20.07
C VAL A 149 11.41 10.14 21.57
#